data_3d89e9f70f45841f2eb6632bdde8797e
#
_entry.id   3d89e9f70f45841f2eb6632bdde8797e
#
_cell.length_a   1.000
_cell.length_b   1.000
_cell.length_c   1.000
_cell.angle_alpha   90.00
_cell.angle_beta   90.00
_cell.angle_gamma   90.00
#
_symmetry.space_group_name_H-M   'P 1'
#
loop_
_entity.id
_entity.type
_entity.pdbx_description
1 polymer ?
#
loop_
_entity_poly.entity_id
_entity_poly.type
_entity_poly.pdbx_seq_one_letter_code
_entity_poly.pdbx_strand_id
1 'polypeptide(L)'
;MFFSKKAKDYFLKTKKNWNKMKEKIYLIIGLVILFFALPFQSAFSQRQKSFVCVKTIKSSQSRIHSAEFSPDGKYILSVAEDRMIKTRNANNYQLRLVIEKHKRFFISTSFSNEGAVRKRICWDKDHQTLDPFSPNTLKGKRLYSADAKTASYSPDGKHIISVLRNGNIKIWDAISGKSLKTLKGHSSYVHSAEYSPCGKYIVSTSSDETLKIWDANTGSCLQTLKGHSHNVLYAKYSPDGRHIVSASRDSTIKIWDANTGKCLQTLKGHSKCVNTVEYSPCGKYIVSASNDKTIKIWDAKSGSCLQTLKGHSSYVFSAQYSPDCKQIVSASVDKTIKIWDANNGNCLQTIKGHEDSVITAKYSPDGTKIISGSRDGIIKIWEEK
;
A
#
# COMPACT_ATOMS: atom_id res chain seq x y z
N MET A 1 52.34 -22.18 -70.01
CA MET A 1 52.40 -23.05 -68.86
C MET A 1 51.11 -23.82 -68.77
N PHE A 2 51.03 -25.04 -69.30
CA PHE A 2 49.79 -25.84 -69.38
C PHE A 2 49.62 -26.69 -68.15
N PHE A 3 48.70 -26.42 -67.29
CA PHE A 3 48.31 -27.35 -66.25
C PHE A 3 47.66 -28.58 -66.83
N SER A 4 48.18 -29.77 -66.52
CA SER A 4 47.70 -31.06 -67.06
C SER A 4 46.22 -31.26 -66.70
N LYS A 5 45.47 -31.87 -67.59
CA LYS A 5 44.02 -32.17 -67.41
C LYS A 5 43.72 -32.84 -66.06
N LYS A 6 44.63 -33.71 -65.58
CA LYS A 6 44.54 -34.35 -64.27
C LYS A 6 44.55 -33.38 -63.07
N ALA A 7 45.33 -32.30 -63.19
CA ALA A 7 45.37 -31.32 -62.09
C ALA A 7 44.06 -30.47 -62.01
N LYS A 8 43.42 -30.14 -63.14
CA LYS A 8 42.11 -29.47 -63.19
C LYS A 8 40.99 -30.34 -62.62
N ASP A 9 41.00 -31.64 -62.95
CA ASP A 9 40.01 -32.59 -62.48
C ASP A 9 40.12 -32.82 -60.95
N TYR A 10 41.33 -32.87 -60.42
CA TYR A 10 41.59 -32.98 -59.00
C TYR A 10 41.12 -31.75 -58.26
N PHE A 11 41.34 -30.55 -58.82
CA PHE A 11 40.90 -29.27 -58.23
C PHE A 11 39.39 -29.12 -58.24
N LEU A 12 38.71 -29.55 -59.29
CA LEU A 12 37.26 -29.56 -59.41
C LEU A 12 36.62 -30.57 -58.42
N LYS A 13 37.22 -31.70 -58.22
CA LYS A 13 36.77 -32.77 -57.31
C LYS A 13 36.93 -32.35 -55.83
N THR A 14 38.03 -31.68 -55.49
CA THR A 14 38.24 -31.11 -54.14
C THR A 14 37.31 -29.95 -53.87
N LYS A 15 37.06 -29.09 -54.85
CA LYS A 15 36.10 -27.96 -54.70
C LYS A 15 34.67 -28.45 -54.52
N LYS A 16 34.25 -29.51 -55.19
CA LYS A 16 32.94 -30.14 -55.05
C LYS A 16 32.76 -30.81 -53.68
N ASN A 17 33.81 -31.46 -53.17
CA ASN A 17 33.81 -32.04 -51.84
C ASN A 17 33.79 -30.98 -50.73
N TRP A 18 34.52 -29.87 -50.93
CA TRP A 18 34.53 -28.76 -50.01
C TRP A 18 33.15 -28.08 -49.90
N ASN A 19 32.42 -27.90 -51.01
CA ASN A 19 31.08 -27.36 -51.01
C ASN A 19 30.08 -28.29 -50.32
N LYS A 20 30.14 -29.60 -50.56
CA LYS A 20 29.32 -30.60 -49.84
C LYS A 20 29.59 -30.62 -48.32
N MET A 21 30.85 -30.40 -47.95
CA MET A 21 31.22 -30.32 -46.53
C MET A 21 30.74 -29.03 -45.87
N LYS A 22 30.78 -27.89 -46.60
CA LYS A 22 30.19 -26.65 -46.15
C LYS A 22 28.67 -26.76 -45.93
N GLU A 23 27.95 -27.35 -46.87
CA GLU A 23 26.48 -27.57 -46.72
C GLU A 23 26.17 -28.44 -45.51
N LYS A 24 26.94 -29.50 -45.26
CA LYS A 24 26.77 -30.33 -44.06
C LYS A 24 27.09 -29.57 -42.76
N ILE A 25 28.10 -28.70 -42.77
CA ILE A 25 28.47 -27.88 -41.62
C ILE A 25 27.36 -26.83 -41.36
N TYR A 26 26.83 -26.19 -42.39
CA TYR A 26 25.69 -25.25 -42.22
C TYR A 26 24.43 -25.97 -41.77
N LEU A 27 24.16 -27.20 -42.19
CA LEU A 27 23.04 -28.00 -41.72
C LEU A 27 23.20 -28.38 -40.25
N ILE A 28 24.41 -28.73 -39.81
CA ILE A 28 24.73 -29.07 -38.41
C ILE A 28 24.65 -27.81 -37.53
N ILE A 29 25.20 -26.69 -38.00
CA ILE A 29 25.14 -25.42 -37.29
C ILE A 29 23.67 -24.95 -37.21
N GLY A 30 22.87 -25.07 -38.26
CA GLY A 30 21.45 -24.78 -38.28
C GLY A 30 20.65 -25.65 -37.30
N LEU A 31 20.95 -26.95 -37.25
CA LEU A 31 20.35 -27.88 -36.26
C LEU A 31 20.77 -27.56 -34.82
N VAL A 32 22.03 -27.20 -34.60
CA VAL A 32 22.52 -26.79 -33.26
C VAL A 32 21.89 -25.47 -32.84
N ILE A 33 21.75 -24.51 -33.76
CA ILE A 33 21.06 -23.24 -33.46
C ILE A 33 19.56 -23.48 -33.24
N LEU A 34 18.90 -24.40 -33.94
CA LEU A 34 17.52 -24.80 -33.67
C LEU A 34 17.38 -25.52 -32.31
N PHE A 35 18.38 -26.31 -31.90
CA PHE A 35 18.38 -26.95 -30.59
C PHE A 35 18.67 -25.99 -29.43
N PHE A 36 19.47 -24.93 -29.68
CA PHE A 36 19.72 -23.88 -28.68
C PHE A 36 18.72 -22.69 -28.74
N ALA A 37 17.96 -22.55 -29.83
CA ALA A 37 16.91 -21.57 -29.99
C ALA A 37 15.52 -22.11 -29.63
N LEU A 38 15.35 -23.37 -29.35
CA LEU A 38 14.24 -23.82 -28.54
C LEU A 38 14.51 -23.24 -27.15
N PRO A 39 13.63 -22.32 -26.67
CA PRO A 39 13.73 -21.94 -25.28
C PRO A 39 13.67 -23.29 -24.55
N PHE A 40 14.65 -23.56 -23.72
CA PHE A 40 14.48 -24.44 -22.60
C PHE A 40 13.39 -23.78 -21.76
N GLN A 41 12.16 -23.85 -22.22
CA GLN A 41 11.02 -23.88 -21.35
C GLN A 41 11.26 -25.14 -20.53
N SER A 42 12.16 -24.97 -19.52
CA SER A 42 12.02 -25.75 -18.33
C SER A 42 10.55 -25.57 -17.97
N ALA A 43 9.76 -26.58 -18.23
CA ALA A 43 8.47 -26.80 -17.66
C ALA A 43 8.65 -27.07 -16.14
N PHE A 44 9.37 -26.17 -15.45
CA PHE A 44 8.99 -25.76 -14.14
C PHE A 44 7.70 -24.97 -14.39
N SER A 45 6.58 -25.67 -14.41
CA SER A 45 5.31 -25.13 -13.96
C SER A 45 5.64 -24.53 -12.60
N GLN A 46 6.08 -23.24 -12.57
CA GLN A 46 5.98 -22.44 -11.37
C GLN A 46 4.50 -22.51 -11.08
N ARG A 47 4.13 -23.32 -10.10
CA ARG A 47 2.79 -23.30 -9.53
C ARG A 47 2.50 -21.84 -9.32
N GLN A 48 1.58 -21.30 -10.10
CA GLN A 48 1.26 -19.89 -10.05
C GLN A 48 0.68 -19.70 -8.65
N LYS A 49 1.52 -19.20 -7.75
CA LYS A 49 1.18 -18.96 -6.37
C LYS A 49 -0.06 -18.10 -6.34
N SER A 50 -1.09 -18.53 -5.66
CA SER A 50 -2.38 -17.85 -5.61
C SER A 50 -2.75 -17.50 -4.17
N PHE A 51 -3.20 -16.28 -3.96
CA PHE A 51 -3.71 -15.86 -2.67
C PHE A 51 -5.15 -16.35 -2.48
N VAL A 52 -5.39 -17.03 -1.36
CA VAL A 52 -6.71 -17.50 -0.96
C VAL A 52 -7.12 -16.91 0.40
N CYS A 53 -8.42 -16.69 0.60
CA CYS A 53 -8.92 -16.18 1.88
C CYS A 53 -8.77 -17.22 2.98
N VAL A 54 -7.94 -16.93 3.98
CA VAL A 54 -7.74 -17.79 5.15
C VAL A 54 -8.52 -17.31 6.37
N LYS A 55 -8.85 -16.03 6.42
CA LYS A 55 -9.61 -15.46 7.53
C LYS A 55 -10.48 -14.30 7.11
N THR A 56 -11.72 -14.31 7.62
CA THR A 56 -12.67 -13.20 7.53
C THR A 56 -12.92 -12.67 8.95
N ILE A 57 -12.74 -11.36 9.14
CA ILE A 57 -12.92 -10.68 10.42
C ILE A 57 -13.99 -9.62 10.25
N LYS A 58 -15.15 -9.81 10.84
CA LYS A 58 -16.18 -8.77 10.95
C LYS A 58 -15.71 -7.76 11.99
N SER A 59 -15.06 -6.70 11.56
CA SER A 59 -14.42 -5.74 12.45
C SER A 59 -15.37 -4.63 12.89
N SER A 60 -16.38 -4.32 12.07
CA SER A 60 -17.34 -3.26 12.32
C SER A 60 -18.65 -3.55 11.57
N GLN A 61 -19.73 -2.88 11.94
CA GLN A 61 -20.94 -2.79 11.11
C GLN A 61 -20.83 -1.68 10.06
N SER A 62 -19.68 -0.99 10.03
CA SER A 62 -19.39 0.18 9.20
C SER A 62 -18.15 -0.04 8.39
N ARG A 63 -17.94 0.80 7.38
CA ARG A 63 -16.83 0.76 6.42
C ARG A 63 -15.47 0.71 7.11
N ILE A 64 -14.57 -0.14 6.62
CA ILE A 64 -13.15 -0.13 6.98
C ILE A 64 -12.46 0.94 6.15
N HIS A 65 -11.75 1.85 6.81
CA HIS A 65 -10.98 2.91 6.16
C HIS A 65 -9.53 2.51 5.91
N SER A 66 -8.91 1.83 6.87
CA SER A 66 -7.56 1.28 6.73
C SER A 66 -7.40 0.00 7.50
N ALA A 67 -6.54 -0.88 7.02
CA ALA A 67 -6.07 -2.06 7.71
C ALA A 67 -4.62 -2.34 7.29
N GLU A 68 -3.77 -2.70 8.26
CA GLU A 68 -2.37 -3.04 8.00
C GLU A 68 -1.81 -3.96 9.10
N PHE A 69 -0.71 -4.61 8.79
CA PHE A 69 0.08 -5.33 9.79
C PHE A 69 1.00 -4.37 10.55
N SER A 70 1.34 -4.73 11.79
CA SER A 70 2.46 -4.09 12.50
C SER A 70 3.78 -4.39 11.80
N PRO A 71 4.85 -3.57 12.01
CA PRO A 71 6.15 -3.80 11.38
C PRO A 71 6.77 -5.17 11.65
N ASP A 72 6.48 -5.76 12.82
CA ASP A 72 6.93 -7.10 13.20
C ASP A 72 5.97 -8.22 12.74
N GLY A 73 4.90 -7.89 12.03
CA GLY A 73 3.88 -8.82 11.53
C GLY A 73 2.97 -9.45 12.60
N LYS A 74 3.16 -9.15 13.88
CA LYS A 74 2.46 -9.83 14.98
C LYS A 74 1.05 -9.31 15.25
N TYR A 75 0.75 -8.09 14.81
CA TYR A 75 -0.53 -7.45 15.06
C TYR A 75 -1.14 -6.90 13.77
N ILE A 76 -2.45 -6.75 13.80
CA ILE A 76 -3.25 -6.11 12.77
C ILE A 76 -3.84 -4.84 13.36
N LEU A 77 -3.63 -3.72 12.70
CA LEU A 77 -4.24 -2.43 12.99
C LEU A 77 -5.38 -2.19 12.01
N SER A 78 -6.53 -1.72 12.51
CA SER A 78 -7.66 -1.37 11.65
C SER A 78 -8.38 -0.15 12.16
N VAL A 79 -8.90 0.65 11.22
CA VAL A 79 -9.74 1.81 11.47
C VAL A 79 -11.01 1.70 10.65
N ALA A 80 -12.15 1.92 11.29
CA ALA A 80 -13.45 1.86 10.65
C ALA A 80 -14.27 3.16 10.87
N GLU A 81 -15.39 3.28 10.18
CA GLU A 81 -16.30 4.42 10.30
C GLU A 81 -16.98 4.48 11.69
N ASP A 82 -16.90 3.38 12.47
CA ASP A 82 -17.30 3.36 13.90
C ASP A 82 -16.35 4.18 14.80
N ARG A 83 -15.34 4.81 14.20
CA ARG A 83 -14.36 5.70 14.84
C ARG A 83 -13.40 5.02 15.80
N MET A 84 -13.37 3.71 15.76
CA MET A 84 -12.49 2.89 16.59
C MET A 84 -11.22 2.54 15.85
N ILE A 85 -10.11 2.62 16.57
CA ILE A 85 -8.85 2.01 16.16
C ILE A 85 -8.77 0.69 16.93
N LYS A 86 -8.67 -0.42 16.20
CA LYS A 86 -8.63 -1.76 16.77
C LYS A 86 -7.31 -2.43 16.43
N THR A 87 -6.65 -3.01 17.43
CA THR A 87 -5.52 -3.90 17.21
C THR A 87 -5.89 -5.33 17.55
N ARG A 88 -5.41 -6.28 16.74
CA ARG A 88 -5.66 -7.71 16.88
C ARG A 88 -4.34 -8.46 16.79
N ASN A 89 -4.25 -9.61 17.41
CA ASN A 89 -3.15 -10.53 17.18
C ASN A 89 -3.25 -11.11 15.77
N ALA A 90 -2.15 -11.16 15.02
CA ALA A 90 -2.16 -11.60 13.63
C ALA A 90 -2.23 -13.13 13.47
N ASN A 91 -1.92 -13.91 14.51
CA ASN A 91 -1.95 -15.38 14.45
C ASN A 91 -3.33 -15.95 14.81
N ASN A 92 -3.94 -15.47 15.90
CA ASN A 92 -5.25 -15.96 16.36
C ASN A 92 -6.40 -14.99 16.10
N TYR A 93 -6.11 -13.77 15.58
CA TYR A 93 -7.06 -12.71 15.23
C TYR A 93 -7.88 -12.16 16.39
N GLN A 94 -7.51 -12.50 17.63
CA GLN A 94 -8.19 -11.99 18.82
C GLN A 94 -7.96 -10.49 18.97
N LEU A 95 -9.00 -9.80 19.42
CA LEU A 95 -8.96 -8.37 19.72
C LEU A 95 -8.04 -8.14 20.92
N ARG A 96 -7.02 -7.27 20.74
CA ARG A 96 -6.06 -6.91 21.78
C ARG A 96 -6.39 -5.56 22.41
N LEU A 97 -6.65 -4.56 21.58
CA LEU A 97 -6.85 -3.19 22.03
C LEU A 97 -7.91 -2.50 21.19
N VAL A 98 -8.73 -1.70 21.84
CA VAL A 98 -9.65 -0.77 21.20
C VAL A 98 -9.32 0.62 21.70
N ILE A 99 -8.93 1.51 20.80
CA ILE A 99 -8.74 2.91 21.10
C ILE A 99 -9.99 3.64 20.61
N GLU A 100 -10.81 4.07 21.53
CA GLU A 100 -12.02 4.83 21.26
C GLU A 100 -11.73 6.32 21.39
N LYS A 101 -12.22 7.10 20.45
CA LYS A 101 -12.16 8.54 20.54
C LYS A 101 -13.54 9.13 20.81
N HIS A 102 -13.90 9.23 22.06
CA HIS A 102 -15.05 10.01 22.48
C HIS A 102 -14.63 11.29 23.21
N LYS A 103 -15.29 12.39 22.89
CA LYS A 103 -15.16 13.64 23.64
C LYS A 103 -15.66 13.50 25.08
N ARG A 104 -16.38 12.42 25.45
CA ARG A 104 -17.07 12.35 26.76
C ARG A 104 -17.11 10.98 27.45
N PHE A 105 -16.69 9.86 26.82
CA PHE A 105 -16.74 8.56 27.49
C PHE A 105 -15.51 7.73 27.16
N PHE A 106 -14.85 7.16 28.16
CA PHE A 106 -13.85 6.14 28.04
C PHE A 106 -14.48 4.80 28.42
N ILE A 107 -14.55 3.86 27.50
CA ILE A 107 -14.81 2.47 27.82
C ILE A 107 -13.47 1.75 27.64
N SER A 108 -12.81 1.41 28.71
CA SER A 108 -11.65 0.53 28.68
C SER A 108 -12.15 -0.91 28.87
N THR A 109 -11.94 -1.76 27.89
CA THR A 109 -12.16 -3.19 28.04
C THR A 109 -10.82 -3.85 28.31
N SER A 110 -10.59 -4.31 29.52
CA SER A 110 -9.47 -5.20 29.85
C SER A 110 -9.97 -6.65 29.86
N PHE A 111 -9.19 -7.56 29.30
CA PHE A 111 -9.42 -8.99 29.45
C PHE A 111 -8.65 -9.49 30.66
N SER A 112 -9.28 -10.27 31.52
CA SER A 112 -8.58 -11.08 32.50
C SER A 112 -8.00 -12.33 31.82
N ASN A 113 -7.02 -12.96 32.43
CA ASN A 113 -6.41 -14.21 31.92
C ASN A 113 -7.42 -15.37 31.74
N GLU A 114 -8.66 -15.20 32.19
CA GLU A 114 -9.75 -16.18 32.10
C GLU A 114 -10.84 -15.80 31.05
N GLY A 115 -10.58 -14.82 30.17
CA GLY A 115 -11.49 -14.50 29.06
C GLY A 115 -12.74 -13.69 29.42
N ALA A 116 -12.91 -13.26 30.67
CA ALA A 116 -14.05 -12.44 31.07
C ALA A 116 -13.85 -10.96 30.75
N VAL A 117 -14.84 -10.37 30.07
CA VAL A 117 -14.86 -8.94 29.73
C VAL A 117 -15.30 -8.14 30.96
N ARG A 118 -14.38 -7.39 31.57
CA ARG A 118 -14.76 -6.38 32.58
C ARG A 118 -14.91 -5.02 31.92
N LYS A 119 -16.14 -4.52 31.84
CA LYS A 119 -16.44 -3.14 31.44
C LYS A 119 -16.15 -2.20 32.60
N ARG A 120 -15.24 -1.23 32.41
CA ARG A 120 -15.11 -0.08 33.29
C ARG A 120 -15.68 1.14 32.57
N ILE A 121 -16.75 1.70 33.11
CA ILE A 121 -17.32 2.96 32.65
C ILE A 121 -16.68 4.05 33.50
N CYS A 122 -15.93 4.97 32.87
CA CYS A 122 -15.40 6.15 33.54
C CYS A 122 -16.25 7.36 33.18
N TRP A 123 -16.65 8.10 34.16
CA TRP A 123 -17.53 9.27 34.09
C TRP A 123 -16.73 10.55 33.86
N ASP A 124 -17.23 11.46 33.04
CA ASP A 124 -16.83 12.84 33.03
C ASP A 124 -17.63 13.59 34.10
N LYS A 125 -16.97 14.50 34.81
CA LYS A 125 -17.49 15.14 36.06
C LYS A 125 -18.80 15.89 35.94
N ASP A 126 -19.34 16.09 34.74
CA ASP A 126 -20.45 17.04 34.54
C ASP A 126 -21.75 16.44 33.97
N HIS A 127 -21.94 15.12 33.82
CA HIS A 127 -23.19 14.65 33.22
C HIS A 127 -23.71 13.27 33.67
N GLN A 128 -25.05 13.26 33.77
CA GLN A 128 -25.95 12.15 34.10
C GLN A 128 -25.82 10.96 33.12
N THR A 129 -26.08 9.76 33.65
CA THR A 129 -26.17 8.49 32.97
C THR A 129 -27.07 8.54 31.74
N LEU A 130 -26.52 8.23 30.56
CA LEU A 130 -27.28 7.89 29.38
C LEU A 130 -27.08 6.39 29.06
N ASP A 131 -28.19 5.67 29.04
CA ASP A 131 -28.24 4.28 28.58
C ASP A 131 -27.85 4.21 27.11
N PRO A 132 -26.77 3.50 26.75
CA PRO A 132 -26.29 3.41 25.36
C PRO A 132 -27.23 2.60 24.47
N PHE A 133 -28.27 1.98 25.00
CA PHE A 133 -29.20 1.10 24.27
C PHE A 133 -30.59 1.71 24.06
N SER A 134 -30.86 2.95 24.49
CA SER A 134 -32.15 3.57 24.25
C SER A 134 -32.28 4.11 22.81
N PRO A 135 -33.32 3.66 22.04
CA PRO A 135 -33.50 4.08 20.64
C PRO A 135 -33.86 5.56 20.44
N ASN A 136 -34.21 6.29 21.53
CA ASN A 136 -34.80 7.63 21.45
C ASN A 136 -33.82 8.80 21.68
N THR A 137 -32.53 8.55 21.94
CA THR A 137 -31.57 9.62 22.27
C THR A 137 -30.87 10.26 21.08
N LEU A 138 -31.18 9.86 19.84
CA LEU A 138 -30.47 10.32 18.63
C LEU A 138 -31.29 11.22 17.69
N LYS A 139 -32.34 11.87 18.17
CA LYS A 139 -33.01 12.96 17.42
C LYS A 139 -32.42 14.30 17.78
N GLY A 140 -31.57 14.84 16.90
CA GLY A 140 -31.25 16.25 16.88
C GLY A 140 -29.82 16.64 17.23
N LYS A 141 -29.11 16.97 16.22
CA LYS A 141 -27.78 17.56 15.98
C LYS A 141 -26.72 16.58 15.56
N ARG A 142 -26.45 16.56 14.24
CA ARG A 142 -25.18 16.07 13.68
C ARG A 142 -24.05 16.95 14.24
N LEU A 143 -23.54 16.58 15.40
CA LEU A 143 -22.28 17.09 15.89
C LEU A 143 -21.19 16.37 15.08
N TYR A 144 -20.48 17.13 14.28
CA TYR A 144 -19.30 16.67 13.54
C TYR A 144 -18.25 16.19 14.55
N SER A 145 -18.26 14.91 14.86
CA SER A 145 -17.28 14.29 15.72
C SER A 145 -16.09 13.83 14.87
N ALA A 146 -14.93 13.96 15.44
CA ALA A 146 -13.68 13.69 14.78
C ALA A 146 -13.49 12.18 14.53
N ASP A 147 -13.76 11.76 13.31
CA ASP A 147 -13.64 10.38 12.86
C ASP A 147 -12.20 10.12 12.46
N ALA A 148 -11.59 9.05 12.98
CA ALA A 148 -10.31 8.56 12.47
C ALA A 148 -10.49 8.07 11.03
N LYS A 149 -9.64 8.53 10.11
CA LYS A 149 -9.66 8.10 8.70
C LYS A 149 -8.59 7.07 8.40
N THR A 150 -7.42 7.24 8.99
CA THR A 150 -6.31 6.32 8.85
C THR A 150 -5.57 6.21 10.17
N ALA A 151 -4.91 5.10 10.36
CA ALA A 151 -3.92 4.94 11.41
C ALA A 151 -2.78 4.07 10.87
N SER A 152 -1.57 4.31 11.36
CA SER A 152 -0.38 3.50 11.05
C SER A 152 0.51 3.34 12.28
N TYR A 153 1.35 2.30 12.26
CA TYR A 153 2.36 2.08 13.29
C TYR A 153 3.59 2.97 13.05
N SER A 154 4.29 3.30 14.15
CA SER A 154 5.69 3.71 14.06
C SER A 154 6.58 2.56 13.58
N PRO A 155 7.76 2.82 12.98
CA PRO A 155 8.64 1.75 12.49
C PRO A 155 9.08 0.74 13.57
N ASP A 156 9.18 1.19 14.82
CA ASP A 156 9.50 0.33 15.98
C ASP A 156 8.28 -0.39 16.58
N GLY A 157 7.08 -0.16 16.03
CA GLY A 157 5.83 -0.75 16.49
C GLY A 157 5.32 -0.26 17.85
N LYS A 158 6.00 0.70 18.50
CA LYS A 158 5.65 1.14 19.86
C LYS A 158 4.54 2.18 19.89
N HIS A 159 4.33 2.89 18.79
CA HIS A 159 3.35 3.96 18.68
C HIS A 159 2.38 3.71 17.54
N ILE A 160 1.18 4.26 17.67
CA ILE A 160 0.18 4.34 16.61
C ILE A 160 -0.08 5.82 16.36
N ILE A 161 -0.09 6.23 15.08
CA ILE A 161 -0.52 7.54 14.65
C ILE A 161 -1.90 7.46 14.02
N SER A 162 -2.77 8.39 14.32
CA SER A 162 -4.11 8.47 13.71
C SER A 162 -4.48 9.89 13.33
N VAL A 163 -5.18 10.05 12.22
CA VAL A 163 -5.66 11.33 11.72
C VAL A 163 -7.15 11.48 11.98
N LEU A 164 -7.56 12.72 12.26
CA LEU A 164 -8.89 13.04 12.69
C LEU A 164 -9.51 14.06 11.74
N ARG A 165 -10.82 14.00 11.55
CA ARG A 165 -11.55 14.96 10.71
C ARG A 165 -11.43 16.42 11.15
N ASN A 166 -11.13 16.68 12.42
CA ASN A 166 -10.96 18.04 12.94
C ASN A 166 -9.59 18.66 12.62
N GLY A 167 -8.80 18.07 11.73
CA GLY A 167 -7.47 18.56 11.36
C GLY A 167 -6.37 18.20 12.34
N ASN A 168 -6.66 17.47 13.42
CA ASN A 168 -5.66 17.04 14.38
C ASN A 168 -5.12 15.63 14.06
N ILE A 169 -3.90 15.40 14.51
CA ILE A 169 -3.24 14.09 14.45
C ILE A 169 -2.96 13.66 15.89
N LYS A 170 -3.14 12.39 16.22
CA LYS A 170 -2.84 11.85 17.54
C LYS A 170 -1.81 10.73 17.46
N ILE A 171 -0.93 10.72 18.46
CA ILE A 171 0.02 9.67 18.71
C ILE A 171 -0.42 8.93 19.97
N TRP A 172 -0.43 7.61 19.89
CA TRP A 172 -0.88 6.69 20.92
C TRP A 172 0.23 5.69 21.25
N ASP A 173 0.30 5.27 22.49
CA ASP A 173 1.07 4.09 22.89
C ASP A 173 0.38 2.84 22.35
N ALA A 174 1.10 2.01 21.60
CA ALA A 174 0.54 0.85 20.92
C ALA A 174 0.17 -0.30 21.85
N ILE A 175 0.68 -0.30 23.08
CA ILE A 175 0.43 -1.34 24.08
C ILE A 175 -0.76 -0.97 24.96
N SER A 176 -0.71 0.22 25.57
CA SER A 176 -1.73 0.68 26.52
C SER A 176 -2.90 1.41 25.86
N GLY A 177 -2.77 1.87 24.61
CA GLY A 177 -3.75 2.72 23.93
C GLY A 177 -3.83 4.13 24.49
N LYS A 178 -2.92 4.53 25.37
CA LYS A 178 -2.89 5.86 25.96
C LYS A 178 -2.52 6.91 24.91
N SER A 179 -3.28 8.00 24.87
CA SER A 179 -2.93 9.15 24.02
C SER A 179 -1.68 9.83 24.58
N LEU A 180 -0.63 9.89 23.79
CA LEU A 180 0.63 10.51 24.15
C LEU A 180 0.68 11.98 23.73
N LYS A 181 0.29 12.26 22.47
CA LYS A 181 0.39 13.61 21.90
C LYS A 181 -0.76 13.91 20.94
N THR A 182 -0.99 15.20 20.75
CA THR A 182 -1.91 15.74 19.73
C THR A 182 -1.17 16.81 18.95
N LEU A 183 -0.97 16.59 17.65
CA LEU A 183 -0.36 17.54 16.73
C LEU A 183 -1.50 18.40 16.14
N LYS A 184 -1.34 19.72 16.25
CA LYS A 184 -2.31 20.70 15.77
C LYS A 184 -1.60 21.66 14.81
N GLY A 185 -2.23 22.01 13.69
CA GLY A 185 -1.63 22.98 12.77
C GLY A 185 -2.18 22.94 11.34
N HIS A 186 -2.82 21.86 10.91
CA HIS A 186 -3.60 21.87 9.68
C HIS A 186 -4.89 22.66 9.89
N SER A 187 -5.25 23.48 8.89
CA SER A 187 -6.47 24.30 8.92
C SER A 187 -7.72 23.59 8.42
N SER A 188 -7.56 22.36 7.87
CA SER A 188 -8.66 21.54 7.36
C SER A 188 -8.44 20.06 7.68
N TYR A 189 -9.31 19.18 7.14
CA TYR A 189 -9.25 17.74 7.36
C TYR A 189 -7.88 17.15 7.01
N VAL A 190 -7.30 16.36 7.91
CA VAL A 190 -6.12 15.55 7.64
C VAL A 190 -6.55 14.23 6.99
N HIS A 191 -5.89 13.85 5.91
CA HIS A 191 -6.20 12.63 5.15
C HIS A 191 -5.30 11.47 5.52
N SER A 192 -4.00 11.70 5.66
CA SER A 192 -3.03 10.69 6.07
C SER A 192 -1.96 11.28 6.98
N ALA A 193 -1.33 10.44 7.76
CA ALA A 193 -0.10 10.74 8.50
C ALA A 193 0.74 9.47 8.61
N GLU A 194 2.03 9.58 8.29
CA GLU A 194 2.98 8.48 8.24
C GLU A 194 4.28 8.86 8.91
N TYR A 195 4.90 7.90 9.61
CA TYR A 195 6.24 8.10 10.16
C TYR A 195 7.32 8.03 9.07
N SER A 196 8.40 8.77 9.27
CA SER A 196 9.65 8.53 8.54
C SER A 196 10.23 7.16 8.90
N PRO A 197 11.07 6.54 8.04
CA PRO A 197 11.68 5.24 8.31
C PRO A 197 12.51 5.22 9.61
N CYS A 198 13.11 6.33 9.98
CA CYS A 198 13.86 6.46 11.25
C CYS A 198 12.97 6.73 12.47
N GLY A 199 11.66 6.89 12.31
CA GLY A 199 10.71 7.17 13.38
C GLY A 199 10.76 8.57 13.99
N LYS A 200 11.72 9.43 13.57
CA LYS A 200 11.92 10.76 14.15
C LYS A 200 10.95 11.82 13.63
N TYR A 201 10.45 11.63 12.42
CA TYR A 201 9.58 12.60 11.77
C TYR A 201 8.26 11.97 11.37
N ILE A 202 7.26 12.82 11.17
CA ILE A 202 5.94 12.45 10.65
C ILE A 202 5.65 13.36 9.48
N VAL A 203 5.10 12.82 8.38
CA VAL A 203 4.51 13.60 7.29
C VAL A 203 3.00 13.46 7.36
N SER A 204 2.27 14.56 7.17
CA SER A 204 0.81 14.56 7.11
C SER A 204 0.29 15.32 5.90
N THR A 205 -0.92 14.96 5.45
CA THR A 205 -1.58 15.53 4.28
C THR A 205 -2.98 16.01 4.63
N SER A 206 -3.41 17.09 3.99
CA SER A 206 -4.68 17.72 4.37
C SER A 206 -5.47 18.27 3.18
N SER A 207 -6.75 18.51 3.45
CA SER A 207 -7.65 19.29 2.58
C SER A 207 -7.27 20.77 2.51
N ASP A 208 -6.33 21.25 3.33
CA ASP A 208 -5.78 22.60 3.24
C ASP A 208 -4.71 22.72 2.12
N GLU A 209 -4.61 21.69 1.25
CA GLU A 209 -3.72 21.61 0.11
C GLU A 209 -2.23 21.54 0.45
N THR A 210 -1.92 21.36 1.75
CA THR A 210 -0.54 21.28 2.24
C THR A 210 -0.18 19.90 2.76
N LEU A 211 1.14 19.66 2.80
CA LEU A 211 1.75 18.65 3.64
C LEU A 211 2.44 19.35 4.81
N LYS A 212 2.55 18.68 5.94
CA LYS A 212 3.36 19.15 7.07
C LYS A 212 4.30 18.06 7.53
N ILE A 213 5.51 18.49 7.92
CA ILE A 213 6.51 17.64 8.56
C ILE A 213 6.54 18.02 10.04
N TRP A 214 6.49 17.01 10.88
CA TRP A 214 6.46 17.16 12.33
C TRP A 214 7.61 16.40 12.97
N ASP A 215 8.14 16.93 14.05
CA ASP A 215 9.00 16.17 14.94
C ASP A 215 8.13 15.21 15.78
N ALA A 216 8.38 13.93 15.67
CA ALA A 216 7.57 12.91 16.34
C ALA A 216 7.72 12.93 17.87
N ASN A 217 8.89 13.38 18.35
CA ASN A 217 9.20 13.42 19.77
C ASN A 217 8.62 14.65 20.46
N THR A 218 8.73 15.84 19.85
CA THR A 218 8.19 17.08 20.44
C THR A 218 6.71 17.31 20.04
N GLY A 219 6.30 16.85 18.86
CA GLY A 219 5.01 17.14 18.24
C GLY A 219 4.97 18.48 17.52
N SER A 220 6.10 19.18 17.40
CA SER A 220 6.20 20.48 16.75
C SER A 220 6.12 20.34 15.24
N CYS A 221 5.42 21.28 14.57
CA CYS A 221 5.43 21.39 13.12
C CYS A 221 6.76 22.03 12.69
N LEU A 222 7.57 21.28 11.95
CA LEU A 222 8.88 21.74 11.47
C LEU A 222 8.75 22.48 10.14
N GLN A 223 7.91 21.96 9.23
CA GLN A 223 7.78 22.51 7.88
C GLN A 223 6.35 22.40 7.37
N THR A 224 5.98 23.31 6.46
CA THR A 224 4.74 23.24 5.68
C THR A 224 5.10 23.30 4.20
N LEU A 225 4.79 22.22 3.47
CA LEU A 225 5.07 22.07 2.05
C LEU A 225 3.84 22.50 1.26
N LYS A 226 3.98 23.51 0.42
CA LYS A 226 2.94 24.07 -0.44
C LYS A 226 3.27 23.83 -1.90
N GLY A 227 2.26 23.56 -2.73
CA GLY A 227 2.47 23.38 -4.17
C GLY A 227 1.45 22.50 -4.88
N HIS A 228 0.67 21.68 -4.17
CA HIS A 228 -0.53 21.09 -4.72
C HIS A 228 -1.65 22.15 -4.83
N SER A 229 -2.49 22.03 -5.86
CA SER A 229 -3.60 22.94 -6.11
C SER A 229 -4.96 22.40 -5.67
N HIS A 230 -4.95 21.28 -4.96
CA HIS A 230 -6.14 20.66 -4.38
C HIS A 230 -5.74 19.73 -3.22
N ASN A 231 -6.74 19.19 -2.51
CA ASN A 231 -6.54 18.31 -1.35
C ASN A 231 -5.42 17.30 -1.56
N VAL A 232 -4.48 17.24 -0.64
CA VAL A 232 -3.45 16.20 -0.61
C VAL A 232 -4.00 15.01 0.14
N LEU A 233 -4.07 13.84 -0.51
CA LEU A 233 -4.76 12.68 0.03
C LEU A 233 -3.83 11.72 0.77
N TYR A 234 -2.61 11.57 0.28
CA TYR A 234 -1.64 10.63 0.83
C TYR A 234 -0.21 11.13 0.62
N ALA A 235 0.66 10.83 1.57
CA ALA A 235 2.09 11.04 1.42
C ALA A 235 2.87 10.01 2.22
N LYS A 236 4.07 9.65 1.72
CA LYS A 236 4.97 8.70 2.35
C LYS A 236 6.43 9.10 2.11
N TYR A 237 7.27 8.79 3.07
CA TYR A 237 8.72 8.92 2.91
C TYR A 237 9.28 7.86 1.96
N SER A 238 10.37 8.17 1.27
CA SER A 238 11.22 7.18 0.62
C SER A 238 11.86 6.26 1.67
N PRO A 239 12.27 5.04 1.31
CA PRO A 239 12.90 4.11 2.25
C PRO A 239 14.17 4.66 2.94
N ASP A 240 14.91 5.52 2.26
CA ASP A 240 16.10 6.20 2.80
C ASP A 240 15.76 7.45 3.63
N GLY A 241 14.49 7.84 3.69
CA GLY A 241 13.99 8.99 4.42
C GLY A 241 14.35 10.36 3.83
N ARG A 242 15.01 10.41 2.66
CA ARG A 242 15.47 11.67 2.04
C ARG A 242 14.41 12.41 1.25
N HIS A 243 13.42 11.68 0.76
CA HIS A 243 12.35 12.23 -0.07
C HIS A 243 10.97 11.90 0.51
N ILE A 244 10.00 12.70 0.12
CA ILE A 244 8.58 12.45 0.37
C ILE A 244 7.88 12.42 -0.99
N VAL A 245 6.99 11.47 -1.18
CA VAL A 245 6.08 11.44 -2.33
C VAL A 245 4.66 11.73 -1.85
N SER A 246 3.90 12.53 -2.62
CA SER A 246 2.54 12.90 -2.28
C SER A 246 1.58 12.75 -3.46
N ALA A 247 0.33 12.38 -3.16
CA ALA A 247 -0.78 12.21 -4.10
C ALA A 247 -1.90 13.19 -3.79
N SER A 248 -2.50 13.78 -4.82
CA SER A 248 -3.50 14.82 -4.66
C SER A 248 -4.72 14.64 -5.58
N ARG A 249 -5.79 15.31 -5.20
CA ARG A 249 -6.98 15.49 -6.04
C ARG A 249 -6.72 16.33 -7.28
N ASP A 250 -5.60 17.07 -7.34
CA ASP A 250 -5.16 17.80 -8.54
C ASP A 250 -4.66 16.89 -9.66
N SER A 251 -4.77 15.56 -9.50
CA SER A 251 -4.35 14.52 -10.42
C SER A 251 -2.83 14.42 -10.61
N THR A 252 -2.05 15.08 -9.75
CA THR A 252 -0.58 15.03 -9.77
C THR A 252 -0.01 14.29 -8.59
N ILE A 253 1.22 13.83 -8.76
CA ILE A 253 2.10 13.34 -7.72
C ILE A 253 3.26 14.31 -7.61
N LYS A 254 3.72 14.60 -6.42
CA LYS A 254 4.92 15.43 -6.21
C LYS A 254 5.96 14.69 -5.39
N ILE A 255 7.22 14.92 -5.74
CA ILE A 255 8.37 14.45 -4.99
C ILE A 255 9.00 15.67 -4.32
N TRP A 256 9.25 15.57 -3.03
CA TRP A 256 9.78 16.63 -2.19
C TRP A 256 11.09 16.19 -1.54
N ASP A 257 11.99 17.10 -1.39
CA ASP A 257 13.16 16.92 -0.51
C ASP A 257 12.68 17.02 0.95
N ALA A 258 12.89 15.95 1.72
CA ALA A 258 12.37 15.84 3.08
C ALA A 258 13.07 16.80 4.07
N ASN A 259 14.29 17.24 3.77
CA ASN A 259 15.06 18.10 4.63
C ASN A 259 14.76 19.58 4.39
N THR A 260 14.66 19.97 3.11
CA THR A 260 14.43 21.38 2.72
C THR A 260 12.97 21.73 2.49
N GLY A 261 12.10 20.73 2.30
CA GLY A 261 10.70 20.91 1.94
C GLY A 261 10.46 21.37 0.50
N LYS A 262 11.52 21.46 -0.34
CA LYS A 262 11.39 21.87 -1.73
C LYS A 262 10.71 20.80 -2.58
N CYS A 263 9.78 21.22 -3.45
CA CYS A 263 9.25 20.34 -4.48
C CYS A 263 10.32 20.13 -5.56
N LEU A 264 10.78 18.88 -5.70
CA LEU A 264 11.80 18.50 -6.67
C LEU A 264 11.19 18.20 -8.04
N GLN A 265 10.05 17.48 -8.03
CA GLN A 265 9.41 17.02 -9.27
C GLN A 265 7.88 17.01 -9.14
N THR A 266 7.20 17.17 -10.26
CA THR A 266 5.75 16.98 -10.39
C THR A 266 5.49 15.96 -11.49
N LEU A 267 4.96 14.80 -11.12
CA LEU A 267 4.64 13.70 -12.02
C LEU A 267 3.20 13.88 -12.52
N LYS A 268 3.07 14.05 -13.82
CA LYS A 268 1.79 14.21 -14.51
C LYS A 268 1.52 12.99 -15.38
N GLY A 269 0.27 12.53 -15.43
CA GLY A 269 -0.09 11.37 -16.26
C GLY A 269 -1.37 10.67 -15.84
N HIS A 270 -1.79 10.77 -14.57
CA HIS A 270 -3.14 10.42 -14.19
C HIS A 270 -4.14 11.48 -14.68
N SER A 271 -5.30 11.03 -15.16
CA SER A 271 -6.36 11.93 -15.65
C SER A 271 -7.39 12.30 -14.58
N LYS A 272 -7.28 11.73 -13.40
CA LYS A 272 -8.15 12.00 -12.25
C LYS A 272 -7.35 11.94 -10.95
N CYS A 273 -8.04 12.27 -9.85
CA CYS A 273 -7.55 12.22 -8.48
C CYS A 273 -6.64 11.00 -8.23
N VAL A 274 -5.45 11.24 -7.68
CA VAL A 274 -4.54 10.19 -7.21
C VAL A 274 -4.83 9.94 -5.73
N ASN A 275 -5.23 8.70 -5.39
CA ASN A 275 -5.68 8.33 -4.06
C ASN A 275 -4.53 7.95 -3.13
N THR A 276 -3.57 7.16 -3.63
CA THR A 276 -2.39 6.75 -2.90
C THR A 276 -1.15 6.74 -3.79
N VAL A 277 -0.01 6.88 -3.16
CA VAL A 277 1.31 6.83 -3.79
C VAL A 277 2.34 6.32 -2.79
N GLU A 278 3.17 5.38 -3.20
CA GLU A 278 4.22 4.82 -2.34
C GLU A 278 5.50 4.55 -3.16
N TYR A 279 6.65 4.63 -2.49
CA TYR A 279 7.89 4.10 -3.03
C TYR A 279 7.89 2.58 -2.98
N SER A 280 8.55 1.95 -3.93
CA SER A 280 8.95 0.55 -3.80
C SER A 280 9.92 0.39 -2.61
N PRO A 281 9.97 -0.77 -1.94
CA PRO A 281 10.92 -1.02 -0.85
C PRO A 281 12.38 -0.80 -1.24
N CYS A 282 12.75 -1.03 -2.50
CA CYS A 282 14.08 -0.75 -3.02
C CYS A 282 14.35 0.73 -3.34
N GLY A 283 13.35 1.62 -3.22
CA GLY A 283 13.46 3.05 -3.48
C GLY A 283 13.56 3.47 -4.95
N LYS A 284 13.64 2.53 -5.88
CA LYS A 284 13.86 2.81 -7.31
C LYS A 284 12.59 3.24 -8.06
N TYR A 285 11.43 2.78 -7.61
CA TYR A 285 10.16 2.99 -8.27
C TYR A 285 9.14 3.63 -7.34
N ILE A 286 8.14 4.23 -7.93
CA ILE A 286 6.95 4.74 -7.25
C ILE A 286 5.74 4.07 -7.87
N VAL A 287 4.77 3.65 -7.05
CA VAL A 287 3.46 3.16 -7.50
C VAL A 287 2.37 4.12 -7.06
N SER A 288 1.40 4.36 -7.93
CA SER A 288 0.25 5.23 -7.64
C SER A 288 -1.06 4.61 -8.07
N ALA A 289 -2.13 4.88 -7.33
CA ALA A 289 -3.49 4.43 -7.60
C ALA A 289 -4.42 5.63 -7.79
N SER A 290 -5.31 5.56 -8.79
CA SER A 290 -6.13 6.71 -9.18
C SER A 290 -7.60 6.38 -9.44
N ASN A 291 -8.43 7.41 -9.35
CA ASN A 291 -9.82 7.41 -9.80
C ASN A 291 -9.96 7.28 -11.33
N ASP A 292 -8.87 7.35 -12.09
CA ASP A 292 -8.87 7.06 -13.53
C ASP A 292 -8.91 5.55 -13.84
N LYS A 293 -9.04 4.72 -12.79
CA LYS A 293 -9.10 3.25 -12.83
C LYS A 293 -7.77 2.57 -13.14
N THR A 294 -6.68 3.32 -13.14
CA THR A 294 -5.34 2.82 -13.44
C THR A 294 -4.43 2.87 -12.22
N ILE A 295 -3.41 2.05 -12.28
CA ILE A 295 -2.23 2.11 -11.42
C ILE A 295 -1.08 2.50 -12.35
N LYS A 296 -0.18 3.36 -11.88
CA LYS A 296 1.02 3.72 -12.65
C LYS A 296 2.28 3.41 -11.85
N ILE A 297 3.30 2.97 -12.58
CA ILE A 297 4.66 2.77 -12.07
C ILE A 297 5.52 3.87 -12.66
N TRP A 298 6.30 4.52 -11.81
CA TRP A 298 7.17 5.63 -12.15
C TRP A 298 8.60 5.32 -11.74
N ASP A 299 9.55 5.78 -12.51
CA ASP A 299 10.95 5.82 -12.10
C ASP A 299 11.13 6.94 -11.06
N ALA A 300 11.62 6.59 -9.88
CA ALA A 300 11.72 7.53 -8.76
C ALA A 300 12.74 8.64 -8.98
N LYS A 301 13.76 8.42 -9.83
CA LYS A 301 14.82 9.38 -10.10
C LYS A 301 14.43 10.36 -11.20
N SER A 302 13.95 9.85 -12.34
CA SER A 302 13.58 10.68 -13.50
C SER A 302 12.16 11.25 -13.42
N GLY A 303 11.27 10.63 -12.64
CA GLY A 303 9.84 10.94 -12.61
C GLY A 303 9.06 10.44 -13.82
N SER A 304 9.69 9.66 -14.70
CA SER A 304 9.05 9.14 -15.91
C SER A 304 8.04 8.05 -15.59
N CYS A 305 6.87 8.07 -16.25
CA CYS A 305 5.91 6.98 -16.17
C CYS A 305 6.43 5.79 -16.98
N LEU A 306 6.79 4.70 -16.29
CA LEU A 306 7.30 3.49 -16.92
C LEU A 306 6.17 2.59 -17.44
N GLN A 307 5.11 2.44 -16.64
CA GLN A 307 4.01 1.54 -16.94
C GLN A 307 2.66 2.09 -16.47
N THR A 308 1.60 1.68 -17.17
CA THR A 308 0.21 1.93 -16.78
C THR A 308 -0.54 0.60 -16.74
N LEU A 309 -0.89 0.16 -15.52
CA LEU A 309 -1.61 -1.09 -15.28
C LEU A 309 -3.10 -0.84 -15.43
N LYS A 310 -3.71 -1.48 -16.42
CA LYS A 310 -5.15 -1.39 -16.74
C LYS A 310 -5.82 -2.72 -16.44
N GLY A 311 -7.05 -2.70 -15.89
CA GLY A 311 -7.80 -3.93 -15.64
C GLY A 311 -8.81 -3.82 -14.50
N HIS A 312 -8.70 -2.82 -13.61
CA HIS A 312 -9.80 -2.47 -12.72
C HIS A 312 -10.91 -1.75 -13.49
N SER A 313 -12.16 -2.13 -13.21
CA SER A 313 -13.33 -1.54 -13.87
C SER A 313 -13.81 -0.25 -13.17
N SER A 314 -13.30 0.07 -11.98
CA SER A 314 -13.64 1.25 -11.21
C SER A 314 -12.42 1.89 -10.54
N TYR A 315 -12.63 2.91 -9.71
CA TYR A 315 -11.57 3.66 -9.01
C TYR A 315 -10.65 2.73 -8.23
N VAL A 316 -9.35 2.95 -8.33
CA VAL A 316 -8.34 2.24 -7.53
C VAL A 316 -8.01 3.09 -6.31
N PHE A 317 -8.25 2.55 -5.12
CA PHE A 317 -8.03 3.28 -3.87
C PHE A 317 -6.63 3.10 -3.30
N SER A 318 -6.05 1.91 -3.44
CA SER A 318 -4.69 1.66 -2.96
C SER A 318 -3.91 0.78 -3.92
N ALA A 319 -2.60 0.99 -3.95
CA ALA A 319 -1.64 0.12 -4.61
C ALA A 319 -0.33 0.13 -3.81
N GLN A 320 0.27 -1.04 -3.62
CA GLN A 320 1.50 -1.22 -2.85
C GLN A 320 2.37 -2.31 -3.48
N TYR A 321 3.68 -2.10 -3.46
CA TYR A 321 4.65 -3.14 -3.80
C TYR A 321 4.70 -4.23 -2.74
N SER A 322 4.98 -5.46 -3.17
CA SER A 322 5.45 -6.54 -2.29
C SER A 322 6.82 -6.19 -1.70
N PRO A 323 7.18 -6.74 -0.52
CA PRO A 323 8.47 -6.46 0.11
C PRO A 323 9.69 -6.79 -0.77
N ASP A 324 9.57 -7.76 -1.66
CA ASP A 324 10.61 -8.17 -2.62
C ASP A 324 10.62 -7.36 -3.92
N CYS A 325 9.76 -6.34 -4.05
CA CYS A 325 9.58 -5.48 -5.22
C CYS A 325 9.10 -6.18 -6.50
N LYS A 326 8.67 -7.46 -6.46
CA LYS A 326 8.31 -8.22 -7.67
C LYS A 326 6.84 -8.10 -8.04
N GLN A 327 5.99 -7.82 -7.08
CA GLN A 327 4.55 -7.74 -7.27
C GLN A 327 3.98 -6.44 -6.76
N ILE A 328 2.78 -6.11 -7.23
CA ILE A 328 1.97 -5.01 -6.72
C ILE A 328 0.60 -5.57 -6.33
N VAL A 329 0.11 -5.23 -5.16
CA VAL A 329 -1.28 -5.47 -4.74
C VAL A 329 -2.08 -4.18 -4.91
N SER A 330 -3.31 -4.28 -5.37
CA SER A 330 -4.21 -3.13 -5.50
C SER A 330 -5.62 -3.44 -5.02
N ALA A 331 -6.32 -2.41 -4.53
CA ALA A 331 -7.70 -2.47 -4.07
C ALA A 331 -8.57 -1.45 -4.81
N SER A 332 -9.79 -1.87 -5.18
CA SER A 332 -10.66 -1.05 -6.02
C SER A 332 -12.13 -1.05 -5.56
N VAL A 333 -12.82 0.00 -5.99
CA VAL A 333 -14.29 0.14 -5.90
C VAL A 333 -15.01 -0.97 -6.67
N ASP A 334 -14.36 -1.64 -7.63
CA ASP A 334 -14.92 -2.78 -8.35
C ASP A 334 -15.04 -4.06 -7.48
N LYS A 335 -14.80 -3.95 -6.17
CA LYS A 335 -14.89 -5.03 -5.16
C LYS A 335 -13.79 -6.08 -5.28
N THR A 336 -12.79 -5.84 -6.11
CA THR A 336 -11.68 -6.78 -6.33
C THR A 336 -10.36 -6.27 -5.76
N ILE A 337 -9.50 -7.22 -5.45
CA ILE A 337 -8.08 -7.03 -5.23
C ILE A 337 -7.38 -7.64 -6.44
N LYS A 338 -6.34 -6.99 -6.95
CA LYS A 338 -5.54 -7.55 -8.03
C LYS A 338 -4.08 -7.60 -7.63
N ILE A 339 -3.41 -8.67 -8.07
CA ILE A 339 -1.97 -8.85 -7.97
C ILE A 339 -1.40 -8.66 -9.37
N TRP A 340 -0.35 -7.89 -9.47
CA TRP A 340 0.30 -7.54 -10.73
C TRP A 340 1.77 -7.90 -10.67
N ASP A 341 2.33 -8.34 -11.79
CA ASP A 341 3.77 -8.43 -11.97
C ASP A 341 4.34 -7.02 -12.13
N ALA A 342 5.26 -6.63 -11.25
CA ALA A 342 5.81 -5.29 -11.24
C ALA A 342 6.75 -5.00 -12.42
N ASN A 343 7.29 -6.04 -13.08
CA ASN A 343 8.23 -5.89 -14.19
C ASN A 343 7.53 -5.67 -15.54
N ASN A 344 6.47 -6.45 -15.80
CA ASN A 344 5.79 -6.43 -17.10
C ASN A 344 4.37 -5.84 -17.04
N GLY A 345 3.83 -5.57 -15.85
CA GLY A 345 2.52 -4.98 -15.64
C GLY A 345 1.34 -5.94 -15.84
N ASN A 346 1.57 -7.23 -16.03
CA ASN A 346 0.51 -8.21 -16.20
C ASN A 346 -0.27 -8.45 -14.90
N CYS A 347 -1.59 -8.59 -15.02
CA CYS A 347 -2.41 -9.01 -13.89
C CYS A 347 -2.23 -10.52 -13.66
N LEU A 348 -1.58 -10.88 -12.57
CA LEU A 348 -1.32 -12.27 -12.19
C LEU A 348 -2.56 -12.93 -11.57
N GLN A 349 -3.28 -12.19 -10.74
CA GLN A 349 -4.46 -12.70 -10.06
C GLN A 349 -5.51 -11.62 -9.83
N THR A 350 -6.78 -11.97 -9.98
CA THR A 350 -7.92 -11.17 -9.53
C THR A 350 -8.61 -11.90 -8.40
N ILE A 351 -8.57 -11.31 -7.22
CA ILE A 351 -9.13 -11.86 -5.99
C ILE A 351 -10.50 -11.23 -5.77
N LYS A 352 -11.53 -12.07 -5.68
CA LYS A 352 -12.90 -11.71 -5.36
C LYS A 352 -13.27 -12.23 -3.96
N GLY A 353 -14.24 -11.62 -3.31
CA GLY A 353 -14.72 -12.11 -2.01
C GLY A 353 -15.20 -11.03 -1.06
N HIS A 354 -14.92 -9.75 -1.33
CA HIS A 354 -15.62 -8.64 -0.68
C HIS A 354 -16.93 -8.31 -1.40
N GLU A 355 -17.94 -7.95 -0.62
CA GLU A 355 -19.28 -7.64 -1.13
C GLU A 355 -19.45 -6.17 -1.53
N ASP A 356 -18.53 -5.29 -1.08
CA ASP A 356 -18.50 -3.86 -1.42
C ASP A 356 -17.08 -3.43 -1.76
N SER A 357 -16.89 -2.17 -2.09
CA SER A 357 -15.64 -1.53 -2.47
C SER A 357 -14.49 -1.90 -1.53
N VAL A 358 -13.39 -2.40 -2.08
CA VAL A 358 -12.17 -2.63 -1.31
C VAL A 358 -11.41 -1.32 -1.22
N ILE A 359 -11.15 -0.86 0.00
CA ILE A 359 -10.52 0.44 0.26
C ILE A 359 -9.01 0.30 0.38
N THR A 360 -8.56 -0.79 1.01
CA THR A 360 -7.14 -1.03 1.25
C THR A 360 -6.79 -2.50 1.00
N ALA A 361 -5.61 -2.71 0.43
CA ALA A 361 -4.97 -4.02 0.37
C ALA A 361 -3.47 -3.81 0.56
N LYS A 362 -2.86 -4.52 1.51
CA LYS A 362 -1.44 -4.38 1.87
C LYS A 362 -0.82 -5.74 2.12
N TYR A 363 0.44 -5.89 1.75
CA TYR A 363 1.25 -7.05 2.11
C TYR A 363 1.60 -7.05 3.60
N SER A 364 1.79 -8.23 4.16
CA SER A 364 2.51 -8.41 5.43
C SER A 364 4.00 -8.09 5.23
N PRO A 365 4.75 -7.75 6.30
CA PRO A 365 6.17 -7.42 6.18
C PRO A 365 7.04 -8.53 5.56
N ASP A 366 6.65 -9.79 5.75
CA ASP A 366 7.29 -10.97 5.15
C ASP A 366 6.82 -11.30 3.73
N GLY A 367 5.80 -10.58 3.23
CA GLY A 367 5.21 -10.78 1.90
C GLY A 367 4.32 -12.01 1.73
N THR A 368 4.14 -12.83 2.79
CA THR A 368 3.41 -14.10 2.70
C THR A 368 1.90 -13.93 2.76
N LYS A 369 1.42 -12.82 3.29
CA LYS A 369 0.00 -12.52 3.48
C LYS A 369 -0.37 -11.18 2.89
N ILE A 370 -1.65 -11.06 2.56
CA ILE A 370 -2.28 -9.77 2.22
C ILE A 370 -3.42 -9.54 3.22
N ILE A 371 -3.53 -8.31 3.71
CA ILE A 371 -4.69 -7.83 4.45
C ILE A 371 -5.50 -6.90 3.56
N SER A 372 -6.82 -7.03 3.60
CA SER A 372 -7.72 -6.11 2.90
C SER A 372 -8.84 -5.63 3.80
N GLY A 373 -9.27 -4.40 3.57
CA GLY A 373 -10.41 -3.79 4.26
C GLY A 373 -11.39 -3.19 3.26
N SER A 374 -12.69 -3.41 3.49
CA SER A 374 -13.74 -3.02 2.57
C SER A 374 -14.84 -2.18 3.23
N ARG A 375 -15.66 -1.57 2.40
CA ARG A 375 -16.88 -0.86 2.81
C ARG A 375 -17.95 -1.79 3.39
N ASP A 376 -17.84 -3.09 3.20
CA ASP A 376 -18.70 -4.11 3.82
C ASP A 376 -18.45 -4.29 5.34
N GLY A 377 -17.48 -3.55 5.92
CA GLY A 377 -17.11 -3.65 7.33
C GLY A 377 -16.22 -4.85 7.68
N ILE A 378 -15.74 -5.54 6.66
CA ILE A 378 -14.99 -6.79 6.78
C ILE A 378 -13.51 -6.54 6.49
N ILE A 379 -12.67 -7.20 7.27
CA ILE A 379 -11.25 -7.39 7.00
C ILE A 379 -11.05 -8.83 6.58
N LYS A 380 -10.30 -9.06 5.51
CA LYS A 380 -9.92 -10.40 5.07
C LYS A 380 -8.40 -10.53 5.04
N ILE A 381 -7.95 -11.73 5.40
CA ILE A 381 -6.55 -12.14 5.31
C ILE A 381 -6.46 -13.19 4.21
N TRP A 382 -5.51 -12.99 3.33
CA TRP A 382 -5.23 -13.85 2.19
C TRP A 382 -3.82 -14.39 2.33
N GLU A 383 -3.63 -15.68 2.12
CA GLU A 383 -2.32 -16.34 2.15
C GLU A 383 -2.02 -16.96 0.80
N GLU A 384 -0.74 -16.96 0.46
CA GLU A 384 -0.23 -17.61 -0.73
C GLU A 384 -0.26 -19.14 -0.56
N LYS A 385 -0.87 -19.85 -1.52
CA LYS A 385 -0.93 -21.32 -1.58
C LYS A 385 -0.30 -21.85 -2.86
#